data_aafb32daf938d1f5845f3093eda6fc74
#
_entry.id   aafb32daf938d1f5845f3093eda6fc74
#
_cell.length_a   1.000
_cell.length_b   1.000
_cell.length_c   1.000
_cell.angle_alpha   90.00
_cell.angle_beta   90.00
_cell.angle_gamma   90.00
#
_symmetry.space_group_name_H-M   'P 1'
#
loop_
_entity.id
_entity.type
_entity.pdbx_description
1 polymer ?
#
loop_
_entity_poly.entity_id
_entity_poly.type
_entity_poly.pdbx_seq_one_letter_code
_entity_poly.pdbx_strand_id
1 'polypeptide(L)'
;YEGLMSLHSIYPREDYYEYAYDWAAFHKWGMRNGNTTRNADDHCCGQTYIDLYNICPQPEMIKNIKLSIDMVVNTPQVNDWWWIDAVQMAMPIFAKFGKMTGEQKYYDKMWDMYYYTRSQHDETGMFNQKDGLWWRDQDFNPPYKEPNGEDCYWSRGNGWVYAALVRVLNEIPSDELHRQDYINDFLTMSKALKKCQREDGFWNVSLHDPT
;
A
#
# COMPACT_ATOMS: atom_id res chain seq x y z
N TYR A 1 6.85 3.07 12.27
CA TYR A 1 8.22 3.36 11.83
C TYR A 1 8.26 3.91 10.42
N GLU A 2 7.36 3.50 9.54
CA GLU A 2 7.24 4.01 8.18
C GLU A 2 7.07 5.54 8.14
N GLY A 3 6.17 6.11 8.97
CA GLY A 3 6.03 7.56 9.10
C GLY A 3 7.29 8.25 9.63
N LEU A 4 8.06 7.56 10.49
CA LEU A 4 9.34 8.07 10.99
C LEU A 4 10.38 8.13 9.88
N MET A 5 10.46 7.12 9.01
CA MET A 5 11.35 7.13 7.85
C MET A 5 10.94 8.18 6.81
N SER A 6 9.64 8.39 6.63
CA SER A 6 9.13 9.48 5.79
C SER A 6 9.51 10.86 6.35
N LEU A 7 9.46 11.05 7.67
CA LEU A 7 9.93 12.28 8.32
C LEU A 7 11.45 12.43 8.17
N HIS A 8 12.22 11.36 8.39
CA HIS A 8 13.68 11.36 8.21
C HIS A 8 14.08 11.75 6.78
N SER A 9 13.33 11.33 5.76
CA SER A 9 13.65 11.69 4.37
C SER A 9 13.52 13.18 4.06
N ILE A 10 12.70 13.92 4.82
CA ILE A 10 12.49 15.37 4.67
C ILE A 10 13.37 16.16 5.63
N TYR A 11 13.51 15.65 6.85
CA TYR A 11 14.30 16.25 7.93
C TYR A 11 15.20 15.19 8.53
N PRO A 12 16.38 14.93 7.92
CA PRO A 12 17.30 13.87 8.35
C PRO A 12 17.83 14.14 9.76
N ARG A 13 17.59 13.18 10.67
CA ARG A 13 18.11 13.18 12.04
C ARG A 13 18.60 11.78 12.37
N GLU A 14 19.74 11.72 13.05
CA GLU A 14 20.36 10.46 13.47
C GLU A 14 19.45 9.68 14.43
N ASP A 15 18.82 10.37 15.40
CA ASP A 15 17.93 9.75 16.38
C ASP A 15 16.68 9.11 15.73
N TYR A 16 16.21 9.62 14.59
CA TYR A 16 15.10 8.98 13.85
C TYR A 16 15.56 7.69 13.19
N TYR A 17 16.76 7.71 12.59
CA TYR A 17 17.37 6.53 11.99
C TYR A 17 17.65 5.46 13.05
N GLU A 18 18.36 5.81 14.12
CA GLU A 18 18.70 4.91 15.21
C GLU A 18 17.47 4.25 15.83
N TYR A 19 16.44 5.04 16.11
CA TYR A 19 15.20 4.51 16.69
C TYR A 19 14.50 3.48 15.78
N ALA A 20 14.46 3.74 14.47
CA ALA A 20 13.91 2.79 13.51
C ALA A 20 14.81 1.55 13.34
N TYR A 21 16.13 1.76 13.33
CA TYR A 21 17.12 0.69 13.24
C TYR A 21 17.08 -0.25 14.46
N ASP A 22 17.09 0.31 15.67
CA ASP A 22 17.04 -0.47 16.90
C ASP A 22 15.79 -1.34 17.00
N TRP A 23 14.64 -0.78 16.60
CA TRP A 23 13.41 -1.56 16.51
C TRP A 23 13.55 -2.72 15.51
N ALA A 24 14.05 -2.45 14.32
CA ALA A 24 14.20 -3.44 13.27
C ALA A 24 15.22 -4.53 13.67
N ALA A 25 16.36 -4.13 14.25
CA ALA A 25 17.39 -5.02 14.73
C ALA A 25 16.90 -5.89 15.91
N PHE A 26 16.14 -5.32 16.86
CA PHE A 26 15.49 -6.07 17.94
C PHE A 26 14.61 -7.20 17.40
N HIS A 27 13.87 -6.95 16.32
CA HIS A 27 13.05 -7.94 15.62
C HIS A 27 13.84 -8.80 14.62
N LYS A 28 15.18 -8.65 14.58
CA LYS A 28 16.08 -9.42 13.70
C LYS A 28 15.67 -9.33 12.22
N TRP A 29 15.18 -8.18 11.81
CA TRP A 29 14.68 -7.94 10.44
C TRP A 29 13.64 -8.99 10.00
N GLY A 30 12.93 -9.54 10.96
CA GLY A 30 11.91 -10.59 10.74
C GLY A 30 10.53 -10.02 10.56
N MET A 31 9.62 -10.88 10.11
CA MET A 31 8.19 -10.62 10.04
C MET A 31 7.46 -11.47 11.11
N ARG A 32 6.28 -11.01 11.55
CA ARG A 32 5.54 -11.62 12.67
C ARG A 32 5.28 -13.13 12.49
N ASN A 33 4.85 -13.52 11.28
CA ASN A 33 4.47 -14.91 10.98
C ASN A 33 5.53 -15.66 10.16
N GLY A 34 6.81 -15.23 10.23
CA GLY A 34 7.93 -15.88 9.54
C GLY A 34 8.22 -15.30 8.16
N ASN A 35 9.26 -15.86 7.53
CA ASN A 35 9.86 -15.25 6.34
C ASN A 35 9.29 -15.78 5.01
N THR A 36 8.19 -16.52 5.05
CA THR A 36 7.50 -17.07 3.87
C THR A 36 6.00 -16.76 3.92
N THR A 37 5.64 -15.66 4.55
CA THR A 37 4.27 -15.18 4.65
C THR A 37 3.81 -14.51 3.34
N ARG A 38 2.51 -14.59 3.08
CA ARG A 38 1.85 -13.84 2.00
C ARG A 38 0.99 -12.69 2.54
N ASN A 39 0.90 -12.56 3.87
CA ASN A 39 0.04 -11.59 4.53
C ASN A 39 0.66 -10.19 4.48
N ALA A 40 -0.11 -9.20 4.02
CA ALA A 40 0.35 -7.82 3.87
C ALA A 40 0.67 -7.15 5.22
N ASP A 41 -0.02 -7.50 6.32
CA ASP A 41 0.31 -7.01 7.67
C ASP A 41 1.74 -7.38 8.06
N ASP A 42 2.16 -8.61 7.71
CA ASP A 42 3.52 -9.06 7.97
C ASP A 42 4.55 -8.36 7.08
N HIS A 43 4.17 -8.10 5.82
CA HIS A 43 5.05 -7.40 4.87
C HIS A 43 5.29 -5.93 5.25
N CYS A 44 4.37 -5.27 5.94
CA CYS A 44 4.37 -3.82 6.18
C CYS A 44 5.71 -3.31 6.74
N CYS A 45 6.35 -4.05 7.67
CA CYS A 45 7.66 -3.69 8.22
C CYS A 45 8.77 -3.61 7.16
N GLY A 46 8.61 -4.32 6.03
CA GLY A 46 9.57 -4.32 4.93
C GLY A 46 9.79 -2.95 4.30
N GLN A 47 8.79 -2.06 4.34
CA GLN A 47 8.98 -0.69 3.88
C GLN A 47 10.09 0.01 4.69
N THR A 48 10.00 -0.06 6.02
CA THR A 48 11.03 0.48 6.92
C THR A 48 12.39 -0.19 6.73
N TYR A 49 12.42 -1.52 6.58
CA TYR A 49 13.67 -2.26 6.37
C TYR A 49 14.40 -1.83 5.10
N ILE A 50 13.67 -1.64 4.01
CA ILE A 50 14.24 -1.19 2.74
C ILE A 50 14.70 0.27 2.84
N ASP A 51 13.96 1.15 3.54
CA ASP A 51 14.35 2.53 3.72
C ASP A 51 15.65 2.65 4.53
N LEU A 52 15.80 1.88 5.62
CA LEU A 52 17.04 1.79 6.39
C LEU A 52 18.19 1.23 5.54
N TYR A 53 17.95 0.17 4.77
CA TYR A 53 18.92 -0.41 3.85
C TYR A 53 19.42 0.60 2.81
N ASN A 54 18.54 1.43 2.27
CA ASN A 54 18.92 2.44 1.27
C ASN A 54 19.82 3.55 1.86
N ILE A 55 19.78 3.76 3.18
CA ILE A 55 20.65 4.73 3.87
C ILE A 55 22.01 4.11 4.20
N CYS A 56 22.00 2.92 4.81
CA CYS A 56 23.23 2.21 5.22
C CYS A 56 23.08 0.70 4.93
N PRO A 57 23.46 0.23 3.74
CA PRO A 57 23.17 -1.13 3.28
C PRO A 57 23.88 -2.22 4.11
N GLN A 58 23.07 -3.10 4.70
CA GLN A 58 23.51 -4.35 5.33
C GLN A 58 22.60 -5.47 4.83
N PRO A 59 23.13 -6.55 4.22
CA PRO A 59 22.33 -7.57 3.53
C PRO A 59 21.24 -8.23 4.38
N GLU A 60 21.47 -8.36 5.70
CA GLU A 60 20.50 -8.91 6.64
C GLU A 60 19.21 -8.11 6.76
N MET A 61 19.26 -6.78 6.54
CA MET A 61 18.09 -5.89 6.68
C MET A 61 16.96 -6.28 5.75
N ILE A 62 17.29 -6.71 4.54
CA ILE A 62 16.30 -7.01 3.50
C ILE A 62 16.14 -8.49 3.20
N LYS A 63 17.00 -9.35 3.77
CA LYS A 63 17.06 -10.79 3.45
C LYS A 63 15.70 -11.47 3.63
N ASN A 64 15.05 -11.25 4.77
CA ASN A 64 13.81 -11.92 5.13
C ASN A 64 12.63 -11.41 4.32
N ILE A 65 12.48 -10.10 4.19
CA ILE A 65 11.40 -9.51 3.40
C ILE A 65 11.56 -9.85 1.91
N LYS A 66 12.80 -9.85 1.40
CA LYS A 66 13.07 -10.24 0.01
C LYS A 66 12.68 -11.70 -0.25
N LEU A 67 13.00 -12.62 0.66
CA LEU A 67 12.61 -14.03 0.54
C LEU A 67 11.09 -14.19 0.44
N SER A 68 10.33 -13.46 1.28
CA SER A 68 8.87 -13.49 1.26
C SER A 68 8.29 -12.91 -0.02
N ILE A 69 8.78 -11.76 -0.46
CA ILE A 69 8.30 -11.11 -1.70
C ILE A 69 8.68 -11.95 -2.93
N ASP A 70 9.89 -12.53 -2.99
CA ASP A 70 10.28 -13.43 -4.08
C ASP A 70 9.35 -14.65 -4.16
N MET A 71 8.94 -15.21 -3.03
CA MET A 71 7.94 -16.28 -2.99
C MET A 71 6.61 -15.84 -3.60
N VAL A 72 6.11 -14.64 -3.26
CA VAL A 72 4.88 -14.09 -3.83
C VAL A 72 5.02 -13.85 -5.34
N VAL A 73 6.13 -13.25 -5.77
CA VAL A 73 6.43 -12.97 -7.18
C VAL A 73 6.47 -14.25 -8.03
N ASN A 74 7.05 -15.33 -7.49
CA ASN A 74 7.23 -16.59 -8.21
C ASN A 74 6.00 -17.51 -8.21
N THR A 75 4.85 -17.05 -7.73
CA THR A 75 3.59 -17.82 -7.72
C THR A 75 2.52 -17.11 -8.54
N PRO A 76 1.60 -17.83 -9.20
CA PRO A 76 0.53 -17.20 -10.00
C PRO A 76 -0.56 -16.54 -9.14
N GLN A 77 -0.63 -16.82 -7.85
CA GLN A 77 -1.66 -16.30 -6.95
C GLN A 77 -1.58 -14.77 -6.83
N VAL A 78 -2.74 -14.08 -6.93
CA VAL A 78 -2.84 -12.60 -6.93
C VAL A 78 -3.86 -12.07 -5.92
N ASN A 79 -4.59 -12.93 -5.20
CA ASN A 79 -5.71 -12.58 -4.32
C ASN A 79 -5.32 -12.39 -2.85
N ASP A 80 -4.07 -12.08 -2.54
CA ASP A 80 -3.60 -11.92 -1.16
C ASP A 80 -4.05 -10.58 -0.53
N TRP A 81 -4.38 -9.58 -1.34
CA TRP A 81 -4.82 -8.26 -0.88
C TRP A 81 -6.35 -8.17 -0.93
N TRP A 82 -6.99 -8.87 -0.01
CA TRP A 82 -8.46 -8.97 0.08
C TRP A 82 -9.12 -7.85 0.91
N TRP A 83 -8.33 -6.87 1.38
CA TRP A 83 -8.78 -5.63 2.03
C TRP A 83 -7.85 -4.48 1.62
N ILE A 84 -8.39 -3.26 1.60
CA ILE A 84 -7.69 -2.14 0.97
C ILE A 84 -6.43 -1.67 1.72
N ASP A 85 -6.33 -1.91 3.04
CA ASP A 85 -5.10 -1.58 3.80
C ASP A 85 -3.90 -2.39 3.28
N ALA A 86 -4.12 -3.61 2.78
CA ALA A 86 -3.09 -4.46 2.21
C ALA A 86 -2.33 -3.78 1.05
N VAL A 87 -3.04 -2.95 0.28
CA VAL A 87 -2.42 -2.16 -0.82
C VAL A 87 -1.34 -1.24 -0.27
N GLN A 88 -1.63 -0.50 0.82
CA GLN A 88 -0.64 0.37 1.45
C GLN A 88 0.49 -0.42 2.13
N MET A 89 0.17 -1.55 2.77
CA MET A 89 1.12 -2.33 3.53
C MET A 89 2.17 -3.02 2.66
N ALA A 90 1.76 -3.58 1.53
CA ALA A 90 2.61 -4.45 0.71
C ALA A 90 3.03 -3.84 -0.64
N MET A 91 2.13 -3.17 -1.36
CA MET A 91 2.38 -2.72 -2.74
C MET A 91 3.65 -1.86 -2.90
N PRO A 92 3.98 -0.88 -2.02
CA PRO A 92 5.20 -0.10 -2.15
C PRO A 92 6.49 -0.91 -2.04
N ILE A 93 6.46 -2.09 -1.40
CA ILE A 93 7.62 -2.97 -1.25
C ILE A 93 8.02 -3.58 -2.59
N PHE A 94 7.02 -3.97 -3.41
CA PHE A 94 7.27 -4.47 -4.76
C PHE A 94 7.88 -3.36 -5.64
N ALA A 95 7.37 -2.14 -5.57
CA ALA A 95 7.93 -0.99 -6.28
C ALA A 95 9.39 -0.74 -5.88
N LYS A 96 9.69 -0.77 -4.57
CA LYS A 96 11.04 -0.59 -4.04
C LYS A 96 11.99 -1.71 -4.49
N PHE A 97 11.57 -2.98 -4.49
CA PHE A 97 12.39 -4.07 -5.00
C PHE A 97 12.59 -4.00 -6.50
N GLY A 98 11.58 -3.64 -7.27
CA GLY A 98 11.71 -3.40 -8.71
C GLY A 98 12.79 -2.34 -9.01
N LYS A 99 12.75 -1.22 -8.30
CA LYS A 99 13.75 -0.15 -8.41
C LYS A 99 15.15 -0.59 -7.98
N MET A 100 15.25 -1.30 -6.87
CA MET A 100 16.52 -1.75 -6.29
C MET A 100 17.24 -2.79 -7.18
N THR A 101 16.48 -3.70 -7.77
CA THR A 101 17.03 -4.83 -8.55
C THR A 101 17.03 -4.59 -10.05
N GLY A 102 16.22 -3.68 -10.56
CA GLY A 102 15.96 -3.48 -11.98
C GLY A 102 15.14 -4.61 -12.63
N GLU A 103 14.54 -5.51 -11.82
CA GLU A 103 13.81 -6.66 -12.34
C GLU A 103 12.32 -6.36 -12.53
N GLN A 104 11.84 -6.41 -13.76
CA GLN A 104 10.45 -6.11 -14.15
C GLN A 104 9.41 -6.99 -13.42
N LYS A 105 9.75 -8.23 -13.08
CA LYS A 105 8.84 -9.18 -12.40
C LYS A 105 8.18 -8.64 -11.12
N TYR A 106 8.83 -7.70 -10.41
CA TYR A 106 8.26 -7.07 -9.21
C TYR A 106 7.14 -6.09 -9.58
N TYR A 107 7.32 -5.32 -10.65
CA TYR A 107 6.31 -4.40 -11.14
C TYR A 107 5.12 -5.15 -11.75
N ASP A 108 5.37 -6.21 -12.53
CA ASP A 108 4.34 -7.05 -13.12
C ASP A 108 3.47 -7.68 -12.02
N LYS A 109 4.11 -8.30 -11.01
CA LYS A 109 3.37 -8.90 -9.90
C LYS A 109 2.60 -7.89 -9.07
N MET A 110 3.20 -6.72 -8.83
CA MET A 110 2.54 -5.61 -8.14
C MET A 110 1.27 -5.18 -8.86
N TRP A 111 1.35 -5.03 -10.17
CA TRP A 111 0.19 -4.68 -11.00
C TRP A 111 -0.88 -5.77 -10.98
N ASP A 112 -0.52 -7.03 -11.17
CA ASP A 112 -1.47 -8.14 -11.18
C ASP A 112 -2.27 -8.21 -9.88
N MET A 113 -1.61 -8.07 -8.73
CA MET A 113 -2.26 -8.08 -7.41
C MET A 113 -3.12 -6.83 -7.19
N TYR A 114 -2.61 -5.64 -7.55
CA TYR A 114 -3.36 -4.39 -7.47
C TYR A 114 -4.60 -4.42 -8.36
N TYR A 115 -4.45 -4.86 -9.62
CA TYR A 115 -5.55 -4.95 -10.57
C TYR A 115 -6.61 -5.95 -10.13
N TYR A 116 -6.19 -7.10 -9.56
CA TYR A 116 -7.13 -8.07 -8.98
C TYR A 116 -7.96 -7.44 -7.85
N THR A 117 -7.31 -6.84 -6.87
CA THR A 117 -7.97 -6.17 -5.73
C THR A 117 -8.90 -5.05 -6.22
N ARG A 118 -8.42 -4.24 -7.17
CA ARG A 118 -9.13 -3.11 -7.74
C ARG A 118 -10.40 -3.51 -8.52
N SER A 119 -10.31 -4.57 -9.35
CA SER A 119 -11.25 -4.79 -10.43
C SER A 119 -11.86 -6.20 -10.50
N GLN A 120 -11.34 -7.17 -9.77
CA GLN A 120 -11.73 -8.58 -9.89
C GLN A 120 -12.11 -9.24 -8.57
N HIS A 121 -11.71 -8.69 -7.43
CA HIS A 121 -12.04 -9.25 -6.12
C HIS A 121 -13.56 -9.38 -5.98
N ASP A 122 -14.05 -10.57 -5.62
CA ASP A 122 -15.48 -10.90 -5.50
C ASP A 122 -16.30 -10.51 -6.73
N GLU A 123 -15.74 -10.74 -7.95
CA GLU A 123 -16.37 -10.47 -9.25
C GLU A 123 -16.59 -8.98 -9.58
N THR A 124 -16.50 -8.07 -8.59
CA THR A 124 -16.76 -6.63 -8.77
C THR A 124 -15.53 -5.76 -8.58
N GLY A 125 -14.51 -6.27 -7.87
CA GLY A 125 -13.40 -5.47 -7.39
C GLY A 125 -13.79 -4.57 -6.22
N MET A 126 -12.81 -3.93 -5.62
CA MET A 126 -13.03 -3.02 -4.48
C MET A 126 -13.06 -1.54 -4.87
N PHE A 127 -12.77 -1.19 -6.12
CA PHE A 127 -12.78 0.19 -6.58
C PHE A 127 -14.06 0.54 -7.33
N ASN A 128 -14.87 1.42 -6.75
CA ASN A 128 -16.01 1.98 -7.46
C ASN A 128 -15.55 3.11 -8.38
N GLN A 129 -15.46 2.82 -9.67
CA GLN A 129 -15.01 3.80 -10.68
C GLN A 129 -15.95 5.02 -10.80
N LYS A 130 -17.26 4.85 -10.54
CA LYS A 130 -18.24 5.92 -10.59
C LYS A 130 -18.00 6.95 -9.51
N ASP A 131 -17.75 6.48 -8.28
CA ASP A 131 -17.56 7.33 -7.11
C ASP A 131 -16.10 7.72 -6.89
N GLY A 132 -15.15 6.98 -7.50
CA GLY A 132 -13.71 7.18 -7.36
C GLY A 132 -13.16 6.81 -5.99
N LEU A 133 -13.85 5.90 -5.28
CA LEU A 133 -13.56 5.48 -3.92
C LEU A 133 -13.53 3.96 -3.80
N TRP A 134 -12.93 3.47 -2.72
CA TRP A 134 -12.75 2.06 -2.44
C TRP A 134 -13.65 1.59 -1.30
N TRP A 135 -14.32 0.46 -1.49
CA TRP A 135 -14.88 -0.33 -0.39
C TRP A 135 -13.75 -0.99 0.40
N ARG A 136 -13.94 -1.20 1.70
CA ARG A 136 -12.90 -1.74 2.59
C ARG A 136 -12.49 -3.18 2.22
N ASP A 137 -13.48 -4.05 2.05
CA ASP A 137 -13.39 -5.47 1.76
C ASP A 137 -14.78 -6.01 1.36
N GLN A 138 -14.89 -7.34 1.18
CA GLN A 138 -16.14 -7.99 0.76
C GLN A 138 -17.33 -7.82 1.73
N ASP A 139 -17.08 -7.50 3.01
CA ASP A 139 -18.17 -7.31 3.97
C ASP A 139 -18.82 -5.93 3.83
N PHE A 140 -18.16 -4.99 3.12
CA PHE A 140 -18.58 -3.60 2.95
C PHE A 140 -18.79 -3.18 1.49
N ASN A 141 -18.57 -4.08 0.52
CA ASN A 141 -18.95 -3.82 -0.86
C ASN A 141 -20.44 -4.11 -1.08
N PRO A 142 -21.06 -3.72 -2.22
CA PRO A 142 -22.45 -4.05 -2.51
C PRO A 142 -22.75 -5.56 -2.36
N PRO A 143 -23.86 -5.93 -1.71
CA PRO A 143 -25.05 -5.09 -1.45
C PRO A 143 -25.06 -4.34 -0.11
N TYR A 144 -23.97 -4.33 0.66
CA TYR A 144 -23.90 -3.57 1.91
C TYR A 144 -24.19 -2.07 1.68
N LYS A 145 -24.91 -1.46 2.61
CA LYS A 145 -25.21 -0.03 2.64
C LYS A 145 -25.11 0.49 4.07
N GLU A 146 -24.67 1.72 4.20
CA GLU A 146 -24.75 2.49 5.44
C GLU A 146 -26.21 2.74 5.86
N PRO A 147 -26.50 3.09 7.12
CA PRO A 147 -27.87 3.41 7.57
C PRO A 147 -28.56 4.53 6.78
N ASN A 148 -27.81 5.43 6.18
CA ASN A 148 -28.30 6.50 5.29
C ASN A 148 -28.62 6.02 3.85
N GLY A 149 -28.37 4.74 3.54
CA GLY A 149 -28.60 4.13 2.23
C GLY A 149 -27.45 4.29 1.23
N GLU A 150 -26.39 4.99 1.59
CA GLU A 150 -25.19 5.17 0.75
C GLU A 150 -24.23 3.98 0.83
N ASP A 151 -23.27 3.93 -0.10
CA ASP A 151 -22.15 2.98 -0.07
C ASP A 151 -21.17 3.33 1.06
N CYS A 152 -20.63 2.30 1.70
CA CYS A 152 -19.67 2.46 2.79
C CYS A 152 -18.25 2.67 2.26
N TYR A 153 -17.75 3.90 2.33
CA TYR A 153 -16.37 4.24 1.96
C TYR A 153 -15.60 4.73 3.18
N TRP A 154 -14.92 3.82 3.84
CA TRP A 154 -14.11 4.12 5.01
C TRP A 154 -12.96 5.07 4.68
N SER A 155 -12.95 6.26 5.31
CA SER A 155 -12.04 7.35 4.97
C SER A 155 -10.57 6.99 5.19
N ARG A 156 -10.23 6.34 6.33
CA ARG A 156 -8.84 5.93 6.61
C ARG A 156 -8.33 4.93 5.59
N GLY A 157 -9.15 3.93 5.20
CA GLY A 157 -8.79 2.95 4.18
C GLY A 157 -8.56 3.58 2.82
N ASN A 158 -9.42 4.50 2.40
CA ASN A 158 -9.24 5.28 1.19
C ASN A 158 -7.96 6.13 1.24
N GLY A 159 -7.65 6.72 2.40
CA GLY A 159 -6.39 7.43 2.64
C GLY A 159 -5.17 6.53 2.49
N TRP A 160 -5.26 5.25 2.91
CA TRP A 160 -4.18 4.29 2.73
C TRP A 160 -3.91 3.99 1.26
N VAL A 161 -4.94 3.67 0.48
CA VAL A 161 -4.76 3.43 -0.97
C VAL A 161 -4.21 4.66 -1.67
N TYR A 162 -4.73 5.84 -1.34
CA TYR A 162 -4.25 7.11 -1.89
C TYR A 162 -2.76 7.35 -1.60
N ALA A 163 -2.31 7.09 -0.37
CA ALA A 163 -0.91 7.17 0.01
C ALA A 163 -0.05 6.12 -0.69
N ALA A 164 -0.55 4.88 -0.86
CA ALA A 164 0.15 3.83 -1.58
C ALA A 164 0.42 4.20 -3.04
N LEU A 165 -0.56 4.80 -3.72
CA LEU A 165 -0.38 5.28 -5.10
C LEU A 165 0.73 6.32 -5.20
N VAL A 166 0.81 7.29 -4.26
CA VAL A 166 1.89 8.26 -4.20
C VAL A 166 3.25 7.59 -4.02
N ARG A 167 3.34 6.63 -3.10
CA ARG A 167 4.59 5.90 -2.82
C ARG A 167 5.07 5.12 -4.02
N VAL A 168 4.16 4.38 -4.65
CA VAL A 168 4.47 3.61 -5.86
C VAL A 168 4.93 4.51 -7.00
N LEU A 169 4.21 5.60 -7.27
CA LEU A 169 4.54 6.56 -8.33
C LEU A 169 5.90 7.25 -8.12
N ASN A 170 6.39 7.35 -6.88
CA ASN A 170 7.72 7.87 -6.57
C ASN A 170 8.85 6.84 -6.79
N GLU A 171 8.52 5.54 -6.81
CA GLU A 171 9.51 4.47 -6.94
C GLU A 171 9.61 3.88 -8.34
N ILE A 172 8.48 3.78 -9.08
CA ILE A 172 8.46 3.16 -10.40
C ILE A 172 9.06 4.07 -11.48
N PRO A 173 9.69 3.50 -12.53
CA PRO A 173 10.23 4.26 -13.66
C PRO A 173 9.14 5.09 -14.37
N SER A 174 9.57 6.15 -15.06
CA SER A 174 8.65 6.99 -15.82
C SER A 174 8.00 6.29 -17.02
N ASP A 175 8.64 5.25 -17.53
CA ASP A 175 8.22 4.41 -18.66
C ASP A 175 7.65 3.06 -18.22
N GLU A 176 7.37 2.87 -16.93
CA GLU A 176 6.70 1.66 -16.43
C GLU A 176 5.32 1.53 -17.09
N LEU A 177 5.00 0.30 -17.57
CA LEU A 177 3.83 0.00 -18.40
C LEU A 177 2.51 0.52 -17.80
N HIS A 178 2.30 0.31 -16.50
CA HIS A 178 1.06 0.65 -15.79
C HIS A 178 1.12 1.97 -15.03
N ARG A 179 2.18 2.77 -15.22
CA ARG A 179 2.32 4.05 -14.52
C ARG A 179 1.13 4.97 -14.76
N GLN A 180 0.61 5.01 -15.99
CA GLN A 180 -0.53 5.88 -16.31
C GLN A 180 -1.81 5.42 -15.64
N ASP A 181 -2.00 4.12 -15.43
CA ASP A 181 -3.15 3.57 -14.72
C ASP A 181 -3.14 4.01 -13.24
N TYR A 182 -1.99 3.93 -12.57
CA TYR A 182 -1.83 4.45 -11.20
C TYR A 182 -2.09 5.95 -11.12
N ILE A 183 -1.63 6.74 -12.08
CA ILE A 183 -1.90 8.18 -12.16
C ILE A 183 -3.40 8.44 -12.34
N ASN A 184 -4.08 7.69 -13.19
CA ASN A 184 -5.52 7.85 -13.43
C ASN A 184 -6.33 7.55 -12.17
N ASP A 185 -6.00 6.48 -11.45
CA ASP A 185 -6.64 6.14 -10.18
C ASP A 185 -6.36 7.20 -9.11
N PHE A 186 -5.12 7.65 -8.99
CA PHE A 186 -4.74 8.75 -8.08
C PHE A 186 -5.55 10.03 -8.35
N LEU A 187 -5.65 10.45 -9.61
CA LEU A 187 -6.40 11.66 -9.99
C LEU A 187 -7.91 11.49 -9.78
N THR A 188 -8.45 10.30 -10.02
CA THR A 188 -9.86 9.98 -9.77
C THR A 188 -10.18 10.03 -8.28
N MET A 189 -9.35 9.40 -7.45
CA MET A 189 -9.46 9.47 -5.99
C MET A 189 -9.27 10.89 -5.45
N SER A 190 -8.34 11.67 -6.01
CA SER A 190 -8.13 13.09 -5.62
C SER A 190 -9.41 13.92 -5.76
N LYS A 191 -10.11 13.75 -6.89
CA LYS A 191 -11.39 14.44 -7.14
C LYS A 191 -12.48 13.99 -6.16
N ALA A 192 -12.58 12.68 -5.92
CA ALA A 192 -13.57 12.10 -5.02
C ALA A 192 -13.32 12.53 -3.56
N LEU A 193 -12.10 12.40 -3.07
CA LEU A 193 -11.72 12.79 -1.71
C LEU A 193 -11.93 14.29 -1.49
N LYS A 194 -11.58 15.13 -2.47
CA LYS A 194 -11.84 16.58 -2.41
C LYS A 194 -13.34 16.90 -2.31
N LYS A 195 -14.20 16.15 -3.01
CA LYS A 195 -15.65 16.32 -2.95
C LYS A 195 -16.23 15.93 -1.58
N CYS A 196 -15.64 14.92 -0.92
CA CYS A 196 -16.07 14.45 0.41
C CYS A 196 -15.44 15.25 1.57
N GLN A 197 -14.52 16.19 1.29
CA GLN A 197 -13.89 17.00 2.33
C GLN A 197 -14.88 18.00 2.92
N ARG A 198 -14.96 18.02 4.24
CA ARG A 198 -15.78 18.96 5.01
C ARG A 198 -15.21 20.38 4.91
N GLU A 199 -16.03 21.37 5.25
CA GLU A 199 -15.60 22.78 5.28
C GLU A 199 -14.47 23.04 6.29
N ASP A 200 -14.41 22.27 7.39
CA ASP A 200 -13.33 22.35 8.39
C ASP A 200 -12.01 21.66 7.94
N GLY A 201 -12.00 21.09 6.72
CA GLY A 201 -10.84 20.44 6.14
C GLY A 201 -10.69 18.94 6.49
N PHE A 202 -11.53 18.39 7.34
CA PHE A 202 -11.52 16.98 7.71
C PHE A 202 -12.41 16.11 6.80
N TRP A 203 -12.36 14.82 7.00
CA TRP A 203 -13.25 13.82 6.40
C TRP A 203 -14.00 13.07 7.49
N ASN A 204 -15.25 12.70 7.23
CA ASN A 204 -16.01 11.81 8.09
C ASN A 204 -15.43 10.38 8.06
N VAL A 205 -15.76 9.56 9.04
CA VAL A 205 -15.30 8.15 9.12
C VAL A 205 -15.77 7.36 7.90
N SER A 206 -17.02 7.51 7.49
CA SER A 206 -17.52 7.10 6.18
C SER A 206 -17.64 8.32 5.29
N LEU A 207 -17.04 8.27 4.09
CA LEU A 207 -16.91 9.45 3.21
C LEU A 207 -18.25 9.96 2.66
N HIS A 208 -19.26 9.11 2.57
CA HIS A 208 -20.61 9.47 2.13
C HIS A 208 -21.61 9.63 3.28
N ASP A 209 -21.18 9.52 4.52
CA ASP A 209 -21.98 9.79 5.70
C ASP A 209 -21.63 11.18 6.28
N PRO A 210 -22.57 12.13 6.27
CA PRO A 210 -22.34 13.49 6.78
C PRO A 210 -22.42 13.61 8.31
N THR A 211 -22.79 12.53 9.03
CA THR A 211 -23.02 12.55 10.50
C THR A 211 -21.80 12.19 11.32
#